data_3896d9688045b6cdbe3e37fa1871667a
#
_entry.id   3896d9688045b6cdbe3e37fa1871667a
#
_cell.length_a   1.000
_cell.length_b   1.000
_cell.length_c   1.000
_cell.angle_alpha   90.00
_cell.angle_beta   90.00
_cell.angle_gamma   90.00
#
_symmetry.space_group_name_H-M   'P 1'
#
loop_
_entity.id
_entity.type
_entity.pdbx_description
1 polymer ?
#
loop_
_entity_poly.entity_id
_entity_poly.type
_entity_poly.pdbx_seq_one_letter_code
_entity_poly.pdbx_strand_id
1 'polypeptide(L)'
;MPRSVNHVASRAKRKNIMKLAKRYYGRRKNVWTVAKNAVEKGLVYAYEGRKQKKRNFRSLWIMRINAGARQHGMSYSQFMGKYNKSGMEMNRKVLADLAMNHPDAFKAVVDAVNK
;
A
#
# COMPACT_ATOMS: atom_id res chain seq x y z
N MET A 1 -45.75 -28.18 -8.24
CA MET A 1 -44.36 -27.98 -7.79
C MET A 1 -43.84 -26.70 -8.36
N PRO A 2 -43.25 -25.80 -7.55
CA PRO A 2 -42.61 -24.59 -8.08
C PRO A 2 -41.43 -24.99 -8.94
N ARG A 3 -41.36 -24.47 -10.17
CA ARG A 3 -40.22 -24.67 -11.07
C ARG A 3 -39.16 -23.60 -10.80
N SER A 4 -37.90 -24.00 -10.71
CA SER A 4 -36.80 -23.06 -10.65
C SER A 4 -36.66 -22.36 -12.00
N VAL A 5 -36.79 -21.06 -11.99
CA VAL A 5 -36.59 -20.18 -13.16
C VAL A 5 -35.28 -19.42 -13.03
N ASN A 6 -34.77 -18.81 -14.10
CA ASN A 6 -33.53 -18.01 -14.13
C ASN A 6 -32.24 -18.80 -13.94
N HIS A 7 -32.17 -20.04 -14.34
CA HIS A 7 -30.96 -20.85 -14.28
C HIS A 7 -29.79 -20.24 -15.04
N VAL A 8 -30.02 -19.58 -16.18
CA VAL A 8 -28.97 -19.00 -17.01
C VAL A 8 -28.25 -17.88 -16.25
N ALA A 9 -29.00 -16.94 -15.65
CA ALA A 9 -28.43 -15.85 -14.87
C ALA A 9 -27.68 -16.33 -13.62
N SER A 10 -28.30 -17.27 -12.88
CA SER A 10 -27.68 -17.91 -11.70
C SER A 10 -26.38 -18.63 -12.05
N ARG A 11 -26.38 -19.39 -13.15
CA ARG A 11 -25.20 -20.11 -13.63
C ARG A 11 -24.09 -19.17 -14.08
N ALA A 12 -24.42 -18.07 -14.77
CA ALA A 12 -23.47 -17.05 -15.16
C ALA A 12 -22.81 -16.38 -13.95
N LYS A 13 -23.60 -16.02 -12.92
CA LYS A 13 -23.09 -15.50 -11.65
C LYS A 13 -22.08 -16.43 -10.99
N ARG A 14 -22.43 -17.72 -10.88
CA ARG A 14 -21.52 -18.74 -10.31
C ARG A 14 -20.23 -18.86 -11.11
N LYS A 15 -20.31 -18.94 -12.44
CA LYS A 15 -19.13 -19.01 -13.31
C LYS A 15 -18.20 -17.81 -13.13
N ASN A 16 -18.72 -16.61 -12.99
CA ASN A 16 -17.91 -15.41 -12.80
C ASN A 16 -17.13 -15.45 -11.48
N ILE A 17 -17.77 -15.87 -10.39
CA ILE A 17 -17.08 -16.02 -9.10
C ILE A 17 -16.03 -17.15 -9.16
N MET A 18 -16.36 -18.27 -9.80
CA MET A 18 -15.42 -19.38 -9.96
C MET A 18 -14.19 -19.00 -10.79
N LYS A 19 -14.33 -18.11 -11.78
CA LYS A 19 -13.19 -17.54 -12.50
C LYS A 19 -12.24 -16.76 -11.58
N LEU A 20 -12.79 -15.97 -10.65
CA LEU A 20 -11.99 -15.22 -9.67
C LEU A 20 -11.29 -16.14 -8.66
N ALA A 21 -11.91 -17.28 -8.32
CA ALA A 21 -11.34 -18.29 -7.42
C ALA A 21 -10.30 -19.21 -8.11
N LYS A 22 -10.07 -19.05 -9.41
CA LYS A 22 -9.10 -19.86 -10.17
C LYS A 22 -7.72 -19.78 -9.52
N ARG A 23 -7.07 -20.93 -9.34
CA ARG A 23 -5.74 -21.09 -8.68
C ARG A 23 -5.78 -21.00 -7.14
N TYR A 24 -6.94 -20.90 -6.51
CA TYR A 24 -7.00 -21.02 -5.06
C TYR A 24 -6.70 -22.45 -4.62
N TYR A 25 -6.17 -22.59 -3.41
CA TYR A 25 -5.79 -23.89 -2.87
C TYR A 25 -6.99 -24.78 -2.56
N GLY A 26 -6.87 -26.06 -2.89
CA GLY A 26 -7.83 -27.10 -2.54
C GLY A 26 -9.25 -26.83 -3.07
N ARG A 27 -10.23 -27.02 -2.23
CA ARG A 27 -11.66 -26.84 -2.56
C ARG A 27 -12.08 -25.38 -2.77
N ARG A 28 -11.26 -24.42 -2.42
CA ARG A 28 -11.54 -22.99 -2.63
C ARG A 28 -11.63 -22.59 -4.10
N LYS A 29 -11.13 -23.40 -5.01
CA LYS A 29 -11.16 -23.13 -6.47
C LYS A 29 -12.34 -23.78 -7.20
N ASN A 30 -12.90 -24.89 -6.70
CA ASN A 30 -13.82 -25.73 -7.44
C ASN A 30 -15.16 -26.00 -6.72
N VAL A 31 -15.28 -25.71 -5.44
CA VAL A 31 -16.54 -25.84 -4.68
C VAL A 31 -17.18 -24.46 -4.55
N TRP A 32 -18.39 -24.30 -5.07
CA TRP A 32 -19.09 -23.00 -5.14
C TRP A 32 -19.20 -22.28 -3.80
N THR A 33 -19.70 -22.94 -2.77
CA THR A 33 -19.91 -22.32 -1.45
C THR A 33 -18.62 -21.82 -0.82
N VAL A 34 -17.57 -22.63 -0.90
CA VAL A 34 -16.25 -22.30 -0.36
C VAL A 34 -15.56 -21.24 -1.21
N ALA A 35 -15.65 -21.38 -2.54
CA ALA A 35 -15.07 -20.41 -3.47
C ALA A 35 -15.69 -19.02 -3.33
N LYS A 36 -17.01 -18.94 -3.20
CA LYS A 36 -17.73 -17.68 -2.97
C LYS A 36 -17.20 -16.96 -1.73
N ASN A 37 -17.19 -17.65 -0.60
CA ASN A 37 -16.71 -17.06 0.66
C ASN A 37 -15.25 -16.65 0.58
N ALA A 38 -14.40 -17.45 -0.05
CA ALA A 38 -12.99 -17.13 -0.23
C ALA A 38 -12.77 -15.89 -1.11
N VAL A 39 -13.52 -15.76 -2.21
CA VAL A 39 -13.45 -14.58 -3.11
C VAL A 39 -13.96 -13.33 -2.40
N GLU A 40 -15.12 -13.38 -1.75
CA GLU A 40 -15.70 -12.25 -1.02
C GLU A 40 -14.71 -11.75 0.06
N LYS A 41 -14.15 -12.66 0.86
CA LYS A 41 -13.16 -12.30 1.88
C LYS A 41 -11.88 -11.76 1.27
N GLY A 42 -11.43 -12.34 0.16
CA GLY A 42 -10.26 -11.85 -0.59
C GLY A 42 -10.43 -10.42 -1.09
N LEU A 43 -11.62 -10.05 -1.57
CA LEU A 43 -11.92 -8.67 -2.01
C LEU A 43 -11.90 -7.68 -0.83
N VAL A 44 -12.43 -8.08 0.34
CA VAL A 44 -12.36 -7.27 1.56
C VAL A 44 -10.90 -7.05 1.97
N TYR A 45 -10.10 -8.11 2.02
CA TYR A 45 -8.68 -8.01 2.34
C TYR A 45 -7.89 -7.19 1.31
N ALA A 46 -8.25 -7.26 0.03
CA ALA A 46 -7.64 -6.42 -0.99
C ALA A 46 -7.93 -4.93 -0.75
N TYR A 47 -9.15 -4.59 -0.34
CA TYR A 47 -9.51 -3.22 0.03
C TYR A 47 -8.72 -2.72 1.25
N GLU A 48 -8.68 -3.50 2.31
CA GLU A 48 -7.90 -3.19 3.51
C GLU A 48 -6.40 -3.09 3.19
N GLY A 49 -5.87 -4.05 2.43
CA GLY A 49 -4.46 -4.09 2.03
C GLY A 49 -4.04 -2.86 1.22
N ARG A 50 -4.89 -2.35 0.34
CA ARG A 50 -4.60 -1.10 -0.40
C ARG A 50 -4.50 0.12 0.53
N LYS A 51 -5.28 0.16 1.61
CA LYS A 51 -5.19 1.21 2.63
C LYS A 51 -3.95 1.05 3.51
N GLN A 52 -3.69 -0.19 3.96
CA GLN A 52 -2.50 -0.51 4.76
C GLN A 52 -1.20 -0.23 3.99
N LYS A 53 -1.16 -0.54 2.69
CA LYS A 53 -0.01 -0.27 1.82
C LYS A 53 0.44 1.19 1.91
N LYS A 54 -0.48 2.13 1.86
CA LYS A 54 -0.17 3.57 1.98
C LYS A 54 0.45 3.92 3.34
N ARG A 55 -0.08 3.35 4.42
CA ARG A 55 0.43 3.57 5.79
C ARG A 55 1.83 2.97 5.96
N ASN A 56 2.03 1.75 5.47
CA ASN A 56 3.30 1.04 5.58
C ASN A 56 4.41 1.75 4.80
N PHE A 57 4.13 2.20 3.58
CA PHE A 57 5.10 2.97 2.81
C PHE A 57 5.43 4.31 3.45
N ARG A 58 4.45 5.02 3.99
CA ARG A 58 4.72 6.26 4.73
C ARG A 58 5.62 6.02 5.93
N SER A 59 5.38 4.96 6.69
CA SER A 59 6.23 4.56 7.82
C SER A 59 7.66 4.26 7.36
N LEU A 60 7.82 3.54 6.26
CA LEU A 60 9.12 3.23 5.67
C LEU A 60 9.87 4.51 5.22
N TRP A 61 9.19 5.45 4.58
CA TRP A 61 9.79 6.72 4.18
C TRP A 61 10.27 7.53 5.39
N ILE A 62 9.48 7.56 6.45
CA ILE A 62 9.86 8.23 7.71
C ILE A 62 11.13 7.61 8.30
N MET A 63 11.24 6.29 8.31
CA MET A 63 12.45 5.59 8.79
C MET A 63 13.68 5.96 7.96
N ARG A 64 13.56 5.97 6.63
CA ARG A 64 14.66 6.32 5.71
C ARG A 64 15.12 7.77 5.88
N ILE A 65 14.18 8.70 5.94
CA ILE A 65 14.47 10.12 6.19
C ILE A 65 15.13 10.31 7.57
N ASN A 66 14.63 9.62 8.60
CA ASN A 66 15.21 9.68 9.94
C ASN A 66 16.66 9.17 9.96
N ALA A 67 16.92 8.05 9.27
CA ALA A 67 18.28 7.54 9.16
C ALA A 67 19.21 8.54 8.46
N GLY A 68 18.79 9.11 7.34
CA GLY A 68 19.56 10.16 6.65
C GLY A 68 19.75 11.43 7.49
N ALA A 69 18.72 11.90 8.18
CA ALA A 69 18.80 13.08 9.03
C ALA A 69 19.77 12.85 10.22
N ARG A 70 19.78 11.65 10.80
CA ARG A 70 20.69 11.29 11.89
C ARG A 70 22.17 11.29 11.47
N GLN A 71 22.47 10.94 10.24
CA GLN A 71 23.83 11.04 9.69
C GLN A 71 24.34 12.49 9.69
N HIS A 72 23.41 13.47 9.66
CA HIS A 72 23.70 14.90 9.74
C HIS A 72 23.40 15.52 11.12
N GLY A 73 23.30 14.69 12.17
CA GLY A 73 23.14 15.15 13.57
C GLY A 73 21.74 15.63 13.94
N MET A 74 20.71 15.35 13.13
CA MET A 74 19.34 15.78 13.39
C MET A 74 18.38 14.59 13.58
N SER A 75 17.36 14.76 14.41
CA SER A 75 16.23 13.84 14.47
C SER A 75 15.24 14.13 13.34
N TYR A 76 14.39 13.13 13.01
CA TYR A 76 13.32 13.31 12.02
C TYR A 76 12.42 14.51 12.30
N SER A 77 12.03 14.70 13.57
CA SER A 77 11.15 15.80 13.96
C SER A 77 11.80 17.16 13.79
N GLN A 78 13.08 17.29 14.15
CA GLN A 78 13.87 18.51 13.95
C GLN A 78 14.03 18.84 12.47
N PHE A 79 14.39 17.82 11.66
CA PHE A 79 14.52 17.99 10.22
C PHE A 79 13.19 18.40 9.58
N MET A 80 12.09 17.70 9.87
CA MET A 80 10.78 18.03 9.29
C MET A 80 10.23 19.37 9.79
N GLY A 81 10.53 19.75 11.04
CA GLY A 81 10.15 21.05 11.57
C GLY A 81 10.82 22.21 10.80
N LYS A 82 12.11 22.10 10.55
CA LYS A 82 12.88 23.06 9.75
C LYS A 82 12.45 23.02 8.27
N TYR A 83 12.30 21.83 7.72
CA TYR A 83 11.86 21.60 6.34
C TYR A 83 10.52 22.29 6.04
N ASN A 84 9.52 22.15 6.91
CA ASN A 84 8.25 22.81 6.73
C ASN A 84 8.34 24.35 6.80
N LYS A 85 9.30 24.87 7.56
CA LYS A 85 9.55 26.32 7.65
C LYS A 85 10.27 26.88 6.42
N SER A 86 11.09 26.07 5.75
CA SER A 86 11.84 26.47 4.56
C SER A 86 10.98 26.64 3.29
N GLY A 87 9.71 26.22 3.32
CA GLY A 87 8.80 26.34 2.19
C GLY A 87 9.08 25.38 1.02
N MET A 88 9.94 24.38 1.21
CA MET A 88 10.20 23.36 0.18
C MET A 88 9.01 22.39 0.02
N GLU A 89 8.65 22.07 -1.22
CA GLU A 89 7.46 21.25 -1.55
C GLU A 89 7.80 19.83 -2.06
N MET A 90 8.79 19.17 -1.51
CA MET A 90 9.03 17.76 -1.83
C MET A 90 8.26 16.83 -0.89
N ASN A 91 7.66 15.80 -1.45
CA ASN A 91 6.95 14.82 -0.64
C ASN A 91 7.92 13.82 0.05
N ARG A 92 7.44 13.13 1.10
CA ARG A 92 8.25 12.18 1.88
C ARG A 92 8.81 11.03 1.05
N LYS A 93 8.16 10.63 -0.03
CA LYS A 93 8.64 9.59 -0.94
C LYS A 93 9.94 10.02 -1.61
N VAL A 94 9.98 11.24 -2.17
CA VAL A 94 11.16 11.82 -2.82
C VAL A 94 12.29 12.02 -1.80
N LEU A 95 11.99 12.58 -0.63
CA LEU A 95 12.98 12.75 0.44
C LEU A 95 13.59 11.42 0.89
N ALA A 96 12.79 10.37 1.00
CA ALA A 96 13.25 9.04 1.36
C ALA A 96 14.11 8.39 0.27
N ASP A 97 13.81 8.66 -0.98
CA ASP A 97 14.60 8.20 -2.13
C ASP A 97 15.94 8.91 -2.18
N LEU A 98 15.97 10.23 -2.01
CA LEU A 98 17.20 11.01 -1.90
C LEU A 98 18.09 10.53 -0.74
N ALA A 99 17.48 10.28 0.43
CA ALA A 99 18.23 9.82 1.60
C ALA A 99 18.89 8.45 1.40
N MET A 100 18.31 7.58 0.56
CA MET A 100 18.82 6.23 0.32
C MET A 100 19.74 6.13 -0.89
N ASN A 101 19.34 6.71 -2.01
CA ASN A 101 20.01 6.53 -3.31
C ASN A 101 20.92 7.70 -3.70
N HIS A 102 20.67 8.89 -3.14
CA HIS A 102 21.39 10.12 -3.48
C HIS A 102 21.78 10.92 -2.22
N PRO A 103 22.70 10.40 -1.38
CA PRO A 103 23.05 11.02 -0.11
C PRO A 103 23.58 12.44 -0.25
N ASP A 104 24.32 12.75 -1.32
CA ASP A 104 24.84 14.09 -1.58
C ASP A 104 23.70 15.09 -1.85
N ALA A 105 22.70 14.70 -2.61
CA ALA A 105 21.51 15.51 -2.84
C ALA A 105 20.69 15.71 -1.56
N PHE A 106 20.58 14.66 -0.74
CA PHE A 106 19.93 14.78 0.57
C PHE A 106 20.69 15.72 1.51
N LYS A 107 22.03 15.68 1.50
CA LYS A 107 22.87 16.62 2.24
C LYS A 107 22.61 18.07 1.81
N ALA A 108 22.52 18.33 0.51
CA ALA A 108 22.20 19.66 0.00
C ALA A 108 20.84 20.17 0.53
N VAL A 109 19.84 19.28 0.63
CA VAL A 109 18.54 19.60 1.24
C VAL A 109 18.69 19.92 2.73
N VAL A 110 19.48 19.13 3.46
CA VAL A 110 19.75 19.36 4.89
C VAL A 110 20.42 20.71 5.10
N ASP A 111 21.42 21.04 4.30
CA ASP A 111 22.14 22.30 4.37
C ASP A 111 21.25 23.51 4.04
N ALA A 112 20.36 23.36 3.06
CA ALA A 112 19.39 24.40 2.71
C ALA A 112 18.34 24.63 3.82
N VAL A 113 17.95 23.58 4.52
CA VAL A 113 16.99 23.63 5.64
C VAL A 113 17.62 24.22 6.92
N ASN A 114 18.95 24.17 7.05
CA ASN A 114 19.68 24.71 8.20
C ASN A 114 20.03 26.22 8.07
N LYS A 115 19.87 26.76 6.88
CA LYS A 115 20.03 28.20 6.63
C LYS A 115 18.84 29.00 7.15
#